data_5a99aaf062c5da47c1ce8ffafedfde9d
#
_entry.id   5a99aaf062c5da47c1ce8ffafedfde9d
#
_cell.length_a   1.000
_cell.length_b   1.000
_cell.length_c   1.000
_cell.angle_alpha   90.00
_cell.angle_beta   90.00
_cell.angle_gamma   90.00
#
_symmetry.space_group_name_H-M   'P 1'
#
loop_
_entity.id
_entity.type
_entity.pdbx_description
1 polymer ?
#
loop_
_entity_poly.entity_id
_entity_poly.type
_entity_poly.pdbx_seq_one_letter_code
_entity_poly.pdbx_strand_id
1 'polypeptide(L)'
;IEAGARYTLNLRISNTGGNTTVDPEAPKYAKWFETPVITKADLERSDLKYITHYMRNGWTDKNGSTSRNFSLFYSQKLKFAYWVAYPLYAKCIGKQKRTDAWRYDDMIDKSWQVNLKSSFGDGYDRGHQLPSGDRTCDKPTNEDTFFFTNVTPQISSMNQDIWQRLEDRVRDWSKATDTLFVVTGAVPPKSNIQYKKGMAIPQYYFKALARRISGTYHTIAFAIDNSASVAKGNYMDYAISVSDLEKNTGFEFFPGLDESTKSQLDLSKWQ
;
A
#
# COMPACT_ATOMS: atom_id res chain seq x y z
N ILE A 1 18.49 -6.38 -8.63
CA ILE A 1 17.89 -5.76 -9.82
C ILE A 1 18.83 -4.66 -10.27
N GLU A 2 19.25 -4.66 -11.55
CA GLU A 2 19.89 -3.49 -12.14
C GLU A 2 18.87 -2.34 -12.17
N ALA A 3 19.31 -1.13 -11.83
CA ALA A 3 18.48 0.06 -11.94
C ALA A 3 17.89 0.13 -13.36
N GLY A 4 16.57 0.07 -13.48
CA GLY A 4 15.88 0.06 -14.78
C GLY A 4 15.39 -1.32 -15.28
N ALA A 5 15.58 -2.41 -14.55
CA ALA A 5 15.03 -3.71 -14.92
C ALA A 5 13.49 -3.71 -14.85
N ARG A 6 12.83 -3.94 -15.98
CA ARG A 6 11.37 -3.98 -16.09
C ARG A 6 10.84 -5.34 -15.62
N TYR A 7 10.05 -5.36 -14.58
CA TYR A 7 9.34 -6.55 -14.10
C TYR A 7 7.87 -6.45 -14.52
N THR A 8 7.42 -7.34 -15.40
CA THR A 8 6.01 -7.44 -15.77
C THR A 8 5.39 -8.58 -14.96
N LEU A 9 4.56 -8.28 -14.00
CA LEU A 9 3.70 -9.26 -13.35
C LEU A 9 2.50 -9.49 -14.28
N ASN A 10 2.48 -10.61 -14.99
CA ASN A 10 1.28 -11.04 -15.70
C ASN A 10 0.29 -11.64 -14.70
N LEU A 11 -0.27 -10.82 -13.83
CA LEU A 11 -1.62 -11.06 -13.36
C LEU A 11 -2.48 -10.82 -14.60
N ARG A 12 -2.97 -11.87 -15.25
CA ARG A 12 -4.03 -11.72 -16.24
C ARG A 12 -5.30 -11.30 -15.50
N ILE A 13 -5.40 -10.02 -15.21
CA ILE A 13 -6.66 -9.34 -15.18
C ILE A 13 -6.98 -9.20 -16.67
N SER A 14 -7.92 -9.98 -17.16
CA SER A 14 -8.30 -9.96 -18.57
C SER A 14 -8.98 -8.61 -18.86
N ASN A 15 -8.18 -7.63 -19.27
CA ASN A 15 -8.70 -6.42 -19.87
C ASN A 15 -8.87 -6.69 -21.35
N THR A 16 -10.06 -7.15 -21.75
CA THR A 16 -10.50 -7.13 -23.13
C THR A 16 -10.72 -5.66 -23.48
N GLY A 17 -9.82 -5.11 -24.29
CA GLY A 17 -9.82 -3.71 -24.69
C GLY A 17 -11.16 -3.25 -25.25
N GLY A 18 -11.51 -2.04 -24.93
CA GLY A 18 -12.61 -1.28 -25.51
C GLY A 18 -13.13 -0.21 -24.58
N ASN A 19 -12.98 1.04 -24.98
CA ASN A 19 -13.63 2.24 -24.48
C ASN A 19 -13.85 2.33 -22.96
N THR A 20 -13.19 3.27 -22.32
CA THR A 20 -13.40 3.70 -20.94
C THR A 20 -14.74 4.42 -20.78
N THR A 21 -15.84 3.69 -20.88
CA THR A 21 -17.07 4.07 -20.19
C THR A 21 -16.91 3.54 -18.79
N VAL A 22 -16.81 4.44 -17.81
CA VAL A 22 -16.92 4.10 -16.39
C VAL A 22 -18.19 3.29 -16.24
N ASP A 23 -18.06 1.99 -15.92
CA ASP A 23 -19.20 1.12 -15.65
C ASP A 23 -20.00 1.77 -14.48
N PRO A 24 -21.26 2.20 -14.68
CA PRO A 24 -22.06 2.78 -13.61
C PRO A 24 -22.35 1.81 -12.48
N GLU A 25 -22.07 0.51 -12.65
CA GLU A 25 -22.08 -0.52 -11.63
C GLU A 25 -20.70 -0.85 -11.07
N ALA A 26 -19.65 -0.06 -11.38
CA ALA A 26 -18.36 -0.20 -10.72
C ALA A 26 -18.56 -0.28 -9.20
N PRO A 27 -18.10 -1.34 -8.54
CA PRO A 27 -18.48 -1.62 -7.15
C PRO A 27 -18.18 -0.42 -6.27
N LYS A 28 -18.99 -0.20 -5.24
CA LYS A 28 -18.86 0.85 -4.19
C LYS A 28 -17.45 1.02 -3.60
N TYR A 29 -16.51 0.18 -3.97
CA TYR A 29 -15.15 0.05 -3.46
C TYR A 29 -14.13 0.98 -4.12
N ALA A 30 -14.32 1.40 -5.38
CA ALA A 30 -13.53 2.47 -6.01
C ALA A 30 -13.94 3.88 -5.54
N LYS A 31 -14.57 3.99 -4.35
CA LYS A 31 -15.17 5.21 -3.83
C LYS A 31 -14.14 6.25 -3.38
N TRP A 32 -12.96 5.82 -3.01
CA TRP A 32 -11.91 6.71 -2.52
C TRP A 32 -10.83 6.90 -3.57
N PHE A 33 -10.33 8.12 -3.65
CA PHE A 33 -9.41 8.56 -4.68
C PHE A 33 -8.16 7.67 -4.81
N GLU A 34 -7.61 7.18 -3.70
CA GLU A 34 -6.40 6.35 -3.69
C GLU A 34 -6.67 4.84 -3.79
N THR A 35 -7.91 4.40 -3.75
CA THR A 35 -8.21 2.98 -3.88
C THR A 35 -7.93 2.52 -5.32
N PRO A 36 -7.01 1.55 -5.53
CA PRO A 36 -6.82 0.96 -6.85
C PRO A 36 -8.12 0.32 -7.37
N VAL A 37 -8.26 0.27 -8.68
CA VAL A 37 -9.41 -0.38 -9.30
C VAL A 37 -9.46 -1.86 -8.90
N ILE A 38 -10.63 -2.31 -8.46
CA ILE A 38 -10.95 -3.71 -8.19
C ILE A 38 -12.07 -4.09 -9.16
N THR A 39 -11.81 -5.06 -10.02
CA THR A 39 -12.79 -5.50 -11.00
C THR A 39 -13.88 -6.36 -10.36
N LYS A 40 -15.04 -6.46 -11.01
CA LYS A 40 -16.10 -7.40 -10.60
C LYS A 40 -15.56 -8.83 -10.53
N ALA A 41 -14.73 -9.25 -11.49
CA ALA A 41 -14.09 -10.55 -11.51
C ALA A 41 -13.19 -10.80 -10.30
N ASP A 42 -12.47 -9.77 -9.81
CA ASP A 42 -11.65 -9.89 -8.60
C ASP A 42 -12.50 -10.09 -7.34
N LEU A 43 -13.66 -9.44 -7.27
CA LEU A 43 -14.59 -9.56 -6.13
C LEU A 43 -15.33 -10.89 -6.11
N GLU A 44 -15.52 -11.53 -7.26
CA GLU A 44 -16.14 -12.86 -7.39
C GLU A 44 -15.16 -13.99 -7.03
N ARG A 45 -13.86 -13.71 -6.90
CA ARG A 45 -12.85 -14.69 -6.51
C ARG A 45 -12.98 -15.04 -5.03
N SER A 46 -13.16 -16.31 -4.74
CA SER A 46 -13.27 -16.85 -3.37
C SER A 46 -11.97 -16.76 -2.55
N ASP A 47 -10.81 -16.51 -3.20
CA ASP A 47 -9.50 -16.43 -2.56
C ASP A 47 -9.00 -15.00 -2.36
N LEU A 48 -9.81 -13.99 -2.73
CA LEU A 48 -9.51 -12.57 -2.53
C LEU A 48 -10.56 -11.90 -1.66
N LYS A 49 -10.16 -10.87 -0.93
CA LYS A 49 -11.07 -10.07 -0.13
C LYS A 49 -10.64 -8.61 -0.08
N TYR A 50 -11.56 -7.73 -0.42
CA TYR A 50 -11.44 -6.30 -0.17
C TYR A 50 -12.12 -5.96 1.16
N ILE A 51 -11.42 -5.20 2.01
CA ILE A 51 -11.98 -4.70 3.28
C ILE A 51 -11.58 -3.26 3.51
N THR A 52 -12.36 -2.57 4.33
CA THR A 52 -12.10 -1.19 4.76
C THR A 52 -12.23 -1.08 6.27
N HIS A 53 -11.19 -0.55 6.89
CA HIS A 53 -11.18 -0.14 8.29
C HIS A 53 -11.49 1.35 8.43
N TYR A 54 -12.26 1.69 9.45
CA TYR A 54 -12.63 3.06 9.78
C TYR A 54 -11.95 3.52 11.06
N MET A 55 -11.75 4.83 11.19
CA MET A 55 -11.20 5.43 12.40
C MET A 55 -12.07 5.12 13.61
N ARG A 56 -11.47 4.75 14.72
CA ARG A 56 -12.17 4.44 15.98
C ARG A 56 -12.12 5.58 16.98
N ASN A 57 -11.69 6.76 16.57
CA ASN A 57 -11.50 7.95 17.39
C ASN A 57 -12.62 8.98 17.26
N GLY A 58 -13.73 8.63 16.59
CA GLY A 58 -14.86 9.50 16.38
C GLY A 58 -14.68 10.52 15.26
N TRP A 59 -13.58 10.48 14.51
CA TRP A 59 -13.40 11.38 13.37
C TRP A 59 -14.40 11.07 12.26
N THR A 60 -14.96 12.16 11.72
CA THR A 60 -15.87 12.10 10.59
C THR A 60 -15.30 12.86 9.38
N ASP A 61 -15.76 12.49 8.20
CA ASP A 61 -15.55 13.26 6.98
C ASP A 61 -16.46 14.49 6.94
N LYS A 62 -16.38 15.27 5.86
CA LYS A 62 -17.20 16.48 5.66
C LYS A 62 -18.71 16.21 5.59
N ASN A 63 -19.13 14.97 5.40
CA ASN A 63 -20.52 14.55 5.31
C ASN A 63 -21.03 13.94 6.63
N GLY A 64 -20.21 13.95 7.71
CA GLY A 64 -20.53 13.35 9.00
C GLY A 64 -20.36 11.83 9.06
N SER A 65 -19.89 11.18 7.99
CA SER A 65 -19.59 9.74 8.01
C SER A 65 -18.26 9.47 8.69
N THR A 66 -18.13 8.32 9.39
CA THR A 66 -16.88 7.92 10.03
C THR A 66 -15.72 7.93 9.04
N SER A 67 -14.64 8.61 9.38
CA SER A 67 -13.46 8.70 8.54
C SER A 67 -12.83 7.34 8.30
N ARG A 68 -12.43 7.09 7.06
CA ARG A 68 -11.72 5.85 6.70
C ARG A 68 -10.30 5.87 7.27
N ASN A 69 -9.89 4.73 7.84
CA ASN A 69 -8.52 4.51 8.28
C ASN A 69 -7.67 4.02 7.10
N PHE A 70 -8.01 2.85 6.54
CA PHE A 70 -7.37 2.29 5.34
C PHE A 70 -8.27 1.23 4.71
N SER A 71 -7.98 0.89 3.46
CA SER A 71 -8.55 -0.27 2.77
C SER A 71 -7.43 -1.18 2.33
N LEU A 72 -7.71 -2.48 2.21
CA LEU A 72 -6.74 -3.45 1.70
C LEU A 72 -7.40 -4.49 0.80
N PHE A 73 -6.59 -5.07 -0.07
CA PHE A 73 -6.98 -6.16 -0.95
C PHE A 73 -6.13 -7.39 -0.64
N TYR A 74 -6.75 -8.35 0.06
CA TYR A 74 -6.08 -9.48 0.69
C TYR A 74 -6.16 -10.75 -0.13
N SER A 75 -5.08 -11.51 -0.18
CA SER A 75 -5.00 -12.83 -0.81
C SER A 75 -4.91 -13.95 0.23
N GLN A 76 -5.88 -14.87 0.21
CA GLN A 76 -5.86 -16.10 1.02
C GLN A 76 -4.63 -16.96 0.69
N LYS A 77 -4.30 -17.08 -0.59
CA LYS A 77 -3.20 -17.93 -1.08
C LYS A 77 -1.83 -17.42 -0.62
N LEU A 78 -1.63 -16.11 -0.71
CA LEU A 78 -0.37 -15.48 -0.33
C LEU A 78 -0.32 -15.16 1.16
N LYS A 79 -1.49 -15.07 1.81
CA LYS A 79 -1.70 -14.66 3.19
C LYS A 79 -1.18 -13.24 3.48
N PHE A 80 -1.19 -12.36 2.48
CA PHE A 80 -0.90 -10.93 2.62
C PHE A 80 -1.80 -10.08 1.71
N ALA A 81 -1.86 -8.79 1.99
CA ALA A 81 -2.56 -7.83 1.14
C ALA A 81 -1.68 -7.43 -0.05
N TYR A 82 -2.18 -7.55 -1.28
CA TYR A 82 -1.52 -7.04 -2.49
C TYR A 82 -1.23 -5.54 -2.36
N TRP A 83 -2.16 -4.82 -1.74
CA TRP A 83 -2.00 -3.41 -1.43
C TRP A 83 -2.83 -2.99 -0.22
N VAL A 84 -2.38 -1.91 0.43
CA VAL A 84 -3.08 -1.15 1.47
C VAL A 84 -3.12 0.30 1.03
N ALA A 85 -4.32 0.86 0.91
CA ALA A 85 -4.57 2.21 0.43
C ALA A 85 -5.14 3.09 1.54
N TYR A 86 -4.60 4.29 1.72
CA TYR A 86 -5.01 5.17 2.81
C TYR A 86 -4.72 6.66 2.52
N PRO A 87 -5.60 7.56 3.01
CA PRO A 87 -5.27 8.98 3.05
C PRO A 87 -4.33 9.27 4.22
N LEU A 88 -3.33 10.08 3.99
CA LEU A 88 -2.41 10.59 5.02
C LEU A 88 -2.49 12.11 5.07
N TYR A 89 -2.88 12.64 6.22
CA TYR A 89 -2.90 14.07 6.50
C TYR A 89 -2.22 14.35 7.84
N ALA A 90 -1.72 15.58 8.00
CA ALA A 90 -0.88 15.96 9.14
C ALA A 90 -1.51 15.59 10.50
N LYS A 91 -2.85 15.70 10.68
CA LYS A 91 -3.54 15.34 11.91
C LYS A 91 -3.49 13.86 12.27
N CYS A 92 -3.17 12.96 11.31
CA CYS A 92 -2.94 11.53 11.59
C CYS A 92 -1.63 11.28 12.33
N ILE A 93 -0.70 12.26 12.29
CA ILE A 93 0.62 12.19 12.89
C ILE A 93 0.59 13.00 14.19
N GLY A 94 0.69 12.32 15.31
CA GLY A 94 0.60 12.90 16.65
C GLY A 94 1.71 12.39 17.58
N LYS A 95 1.38 12.23 18.85
CA LYS A 95 2.32 11.83 19.90
C LYS A 95 2.08 10.42 20.44
N GLN A 96 1.11 9.68 19.88
CA GLN A 96 0.86 8.32 20.28
C GLN A 96 2.08 7.45 20.00
N LYS A 97 2.59 6.81 21.04
CA LYS A 97 3.67 5.84 20.89
C LYS A 97 3.18 4.59 20.18
N ARG A 98 4.10 3.90 19.51
CA ARG A 98 3.87 2.60 18.91
C ARG A 98 3.26 1.64 19.95
N THR A 99 2.14 0.96 19.59
CA THR A 99 1.38 0.14 20.54
C THR A 99 1.80 -1.33 20.55
N ASP A 100 2.39 -1.81 19.45
CA ASP A 100 2.72 -3.23 19.23
C ASP A 100 1.53 -4.19 19.49
N ALA A 101 0.33 -3.74 19.17
CA ALA A 101 -0.95 -4.43 19.43
C ALA A 101 -1.21 -5.56 18.41
N TRP A 102 -0.24 -6.42 18.21
CA TRP A 102 -0.25 -7.50 17.23
C TRP A 102 -1.44 -8.44 17.40
N ARG A 103 -2.32 -8.51 16.40
CA ARG A 103 -3.55 -9.31 16.45
C ARG A 103 -4.07 -9.70 15.07
N TYR A 104 -4.97 -10.67 15.09
CA TYR A 104 -5.78 -10.99 13.91
C TYR A 104 -6.68 -9.79 13.56
N ASP A 105 -6.96 -9.67 12.27
CA ASP A 105 -7.97 -8.78 11.72
C ASP A 105 -9.31 -9.52 11.71
N ASP A 106 -10.28 -9.02 12.47
CA ASP A 106 -11.58 -9.69 12.61
C ASP A 106 -12.44 -9.62 11.34
N MET A 107 -12.05 -8.79 10.35
CA MET A 107 -12.74 -8.70 9.05
C MET A 107 -12.29 -9.79 8.05
N ILE A 108 -11.23 -10.51 8.34
CA ILE A 108 -10.69 -11.62 7.53
C ILE A 108 -10.70 -12.90 8.37
N ASP A 109 -11.18 -14.00 7.80
CA ASP A 109 -11.15 -15.29 8.49
C ASP A 109 -9.74 -15.62 9.02
N LYS A 110 -9.68 -16.14 10.25
CA LYS A 110 -8.39 -16.45 10.91
C LYS A 110 -7.59 -17.50 10.16
N SER A 111 -8.24 -18.40 9.45
CA SER A 111 -7.56 -19.44 8.62
C SER A 111 -6.80 -18.83 7.43
N TRP A 112 -7.21 -17.65 6.99
CA TRP A 112 -6.52 -16.91 5.94
C TRP A 112 -5.28 -16.17 6.44
N GLN A 113 -5.18 -15.93 7.73
CA GLN A 113 -4.14 -15.13 8.34
C GLN A 113 -3.04 -15.99 8.94
N VAL A 114 -1.87 -15.41 9.15
CA VAL A 114 -0.77 -16.01 9.90
C VAL A 114 -0.72 -15.39 11.29
N ASN A 115 -0.51 -16.20 12.32
CA ASN A 115 -0.27 -15.68 13.67
C ASN A 115 1.13 -15.07 13.75
N LEU A 116 1.19 -13.77 13.84
CA LEU A 116 2.43 -12.99 13.89
C LEU A 116 2.64 -12.28 15.25
N LYS A 117 2.14 -12.85 16.35
CA LYS A 117 2.51 -12.38 17.69
C LYS A 117 4.02 -12.40 17.90
N SER A 118 4.70 -13.42 17.39
CA SER A 118 6.17 -13.43 17.25
C SER A 118 6.57 -13.06 15.82
N SER A 119 7.75 -12.43 15.65
CA SER A 119 8.31 -12.09 14.34
C SER A 119 8.55 -13.31 13.46
N PHE A 120 8.81 -13.09 12.17
CA PHE A 120 9.12 -14.15 11.21
C PHE A 120 10.46 -14.87 11.52
N GLY A 121 11.41 -14.17 12.16
CA GLY A 121 12.77 -14.69 12.38
C GLY A 121 13.64 -14.69 11.12
N ASP A 122 14.88 -15.18 11.24
CA ASP A 122 15.82 -15.40 10.13
C ASP A 122 16.00 -14.18 9.23
N GLY A 123 16.16 -12.99 9.82
CA GLY A 123 16.42 -11.75 9.10
C GLY A 123 15.18 -11.09 8.48
N TYR A 124 13.97 -11.53 8.85
CA TYR A 124 12.71 -10.92 8.41
C TYR A 124 11.97 -10.24 9.55
N ASP A 125 11.59 -9.01 9.33
CA ASP A 125 10.68 -8.23 10.18
C ASP A 125 9.22 -8.43 9.80
N ARG A 126 8.33 -8.09 10.72
CA ARG A 126 6.92 -7.83 10.44
C ARG A 126 6.83 -6.46 9.76
N GLY A 127 7.07 -6.41 8.45
CA GLY A 127 7.05 -5.19 7.66
C GLY A 127 5.63 -4.68 7.46
N HIS A 128 5.34 -3.46 7.92
CA HIS A 128 4.04 -2.83 7.74
C HIS A 128 3.83 -2.35 6.31
N GLN A 129 2.60 -2.46 5.80
CA GLN A 129 2.20 -1.75 4.58
C GLN A 129 1.69 -0.34 4.92
N LEU A 130 0.73 -0.20 5.85
CA LEU A 130 0.43 1.08 6.50
C LEU A 130 1.32 1.19 7.75
N PRO A 131 2.32 2.08 7.79
CA PRO A 131 3.22 2.21 8.94
C PRO A 131 2.49 2.69 10.20
N SER A 132 2.89 2.19 11.36
CA SER A 132 2.34 2.70 12.64
C SER A 132 2.65 4.19 12.86
N GLY A 133 3.76 4.68 12.29
CA GLY A 133 4.13 6.10 12.31
C GLY A 133 3.14 7.01 11.60
N ASP A 134 2.36 6.48 10.65
CA ASP A 134 1.35 7.24 9.90
C ASP A 134 0.01 7.34 10.65
N ARG A 135 -0.11 6.70 11.82
CA ARG A 135 -1.31 6.63 12.65
C ARG A 135 -0.97 6.84 14.13
N THR A 136 -0.32 7.97 14.43
CA THR A 136 0.08 8.35 15.81
C THR A 136 -0.82 9.41 16.42
N CYS A 137 -2.00 9.66 15.85
CA CYS A 137 -3.00 10.59 16.38
C CYS A 137 -3.64 10.09 17.71
N ASP A 138 -3.89 8.80 17.81
CA ASP A 138 -4.51 8.18 18.99
C ASP A 138 -4.19 6.69 19.07
N LYS A 139 -4.46 6.09 20.22
CA LYS A 139 -4.15 4.68 20.51
C LYS A 139 -4.99 3.71 19.65
N PRO A 140 -6.33 3.80 19.56
CA PRO A 140 -7.13 2.86 18.78
C PRO A 140 -6.73 2.82 17.30
N THR A 141 -6.49 3.98 16.70
CA THR A 141 -6.08 4.08 15.28
C THR A 141 -4.69 3.50 15.06
N ASN A 142 -3.76 3.70 16.01
CA ASN A 142 -2.43 3.09 15.95
C ASN A 142 -2.50 1.57 16.11
N GLU A 143 -3.32 1.04 17.02
CA GLU A 143 -3.51 -0.40 17.20
C GLU A 143 -3.97 -1.12 15.93
N ASP A 144 -4.78 -0.46 15.08
CA ASP A 144 -5.26 -1.06 13.83
C ASP A 144 -4.16 -1.28 12.80
N THR A 145 -3.03 -0.56 12.89
CA THR A 145 -1.88 -0.81 12.01
C THR A 145 -1.18 -2.15 12.30
N PHE A 146 -1.44 -2.76 13.48
CA PHE A 146 -0.85 -4.03 13.92
C PHE A 146 -1.70 -5.26 13.58
N PHE A 147 -2.72 -5.12 12.75
CA PHE A 147 -3.40 -6.28 12.17
C PHE A 147 -2.43 -7.13 11.36
N PHE A 148 -2.51 -8.45 11.50
CA PHE A 148 -1.67 -9.38 10.72
C PHE A 148 -1.90 -9.26 9.21
N THR A 149 -3.05 -8.73 8.79
CA THR A 149 -3.37 -8.45 7.39
C THR A 149 -2.61 -7.25 6.80
N ASN A 150 -2.06 -6.39 7.66
CA ASN A 150 -1.29 -5.19 7.26
C ASN A 150 0.22 -5.44 7.22
N VAL A 151 0.70 -6.65 7.43
CA VAL A 151 2.14 -6.95 7.51
C VAL A 151 2.55 -8.08 6.59
N THR A 152 3.83 -8.06 6.21
CA THR A 152 4.46 -9.03 5.33
C THR A 152 5.88 -9.36 5.79
N PRO A 153 6.49 -10.50 5.39
CA PRO A 153 7.88 -10.79 5.69
C PRO A 153 8.79 -9.87 4.86
N GLN A 154 9.38 -8.88 5.52
CA GLN A 154 10.26 -7.89 4.94
C GLN A 154 11.68 -8.07 5.46
N ILE A 155 12.68 -8.07 4.58
CA ILE A 155 14.10 -8.17 4.97
C ILE A 155 14.42 -7.05 5.95
N SER A 156 14.92 -7.41 7.16
CA SER A 156 15.09 -6.48 8.28
C SER A 156 15.98 -5.29 7.93
N SER A 157 17.11 -5.50 7.24
CA SER A 157 18.01 -4.41 6.85
C SER A 157 17.37 -3.45 5.83
N MET A 158 16.54 -3.96 4.90
CA MET A 158 15.80 -3.14 3.95
C MET A 158 14.70 -2.36 4.69
N ASN A 159 13.91 -3.04 5.53
CA ASN A 159 12.81 -2.45 6.29
C ASN A 159 13.28 -1.32 7.22
N GLN A 160 14.36 -1.55 7.97
CA GLN A 160 14.88 -0.63 8.99
C GLN A 160 15.78 0.49 8.44
N ASP A 161 16.01 0.53 7.13
CA ASP A 161 16.84 1.56 6.51
C ASP A 161 16.10 2.24 5.33
N ILE A 162 16.32 1.80 4.09
CA ILE A 162 15.79 2.48 2.91
C ILE A 162 14.26 2.63 2.94
N TRP A 163 13.53 1.59 3.40
CA TRP A 163 12.07 1.62 3.48
C TRP A 163 11.60 2.59 4.56
N GLN A 164 12.22 2.55 5.75
CA GLN A 164 11.93 3.48 6.83
C GLN A 164 12.21 4.92 6.43
N ARG A 165 13.34 5.21 5.75
CA ARG A 165 13.66 6.55 5.25
C ARG A 165 12.62 7.05 4.23
N LEU A 166 12.13 6.17 3.35
CA LEU A 166 11.04 6.51 2.45
C LEU A 166 9.75 6.81 3.22
N GLU A 167 9.40 6.03 4.24
CA GLU A 167 8.24 6.29 5.11
C GLU A 167 8.34 7.62 5.85
N ASP A 168 9.52 7.95 6.38
CA ASP A 168 9.78 9.24 7.02
C ASP A 168 9.56 10.40 6.04
N ARG A 169 10.06 10.26 4.82
CA ARG A 169 9.86 11.27 3.78
C ARG A 169 8.38 11.38 3.34
N VAL A 170 7.66 10.27 3.24
CA VAL A 170 6.21 10.28 2.96
C VAL A 170 5.45 11.08 4.02
N ARG A 171 5.81 10.94 5.31
CA ARG A 171 5.25 11.76 6.39
C ARG A 171 5.58 13.24 6.24
N ASP A 172 6.79 13.58 5.80
CA ASP A 172 7.15 15.00 5.56
C ASP A 172 6.35 15.57 4.39
N TRP A 173 6.19 14.84 3.30
CA TRP A 173 5.36 15.27 2.18
C TRP A 173 3.89 15.46 2.56
N SER A 174 3.37 14.66 3.49
CA SER A 174 1.99 14.80 3.96
C SER A 174 1.74 16.09 4.74
N LYS A 175 2.76 16.70 5.34
CA LYS A 175 2.66 17.98 6.05
C LYS A 175 2.57 19.19 5.10
N ALA A 176 3.00 19.01 3.85
CA ALA A 176 3.04 20.05 2.82
C ALA A 176 1.81 20.03 1.90
N THR A 177 0.77 19.27 2.24
CA THR A 177 -0.47 19.15 1.46
C THR A 177 -1.66 18.87 2.38
N ASP A 178 -2.89 19.13 1.93
CA ASP A 178 -4.10 18.81 2.69
C ASP A 178 -4.24 17.30 2.91
N THR A 179 -3.97 16.53 1.88
CA THR A 179 -3.99 15.08 1.91
C THR A 179 -2.95 14.51 0.96
N LEU A 180 -2.12 13.63 1.46
CA LEU A 180 -1.29 12.75 0.64
C LEU A 180 -2.02 11.41 0.50
N PHE A 181 -2.29 11.01 -0.72
CA PHE A 181 -2.92 9.72 -1.03
C PHE A 181 -1.82 8.67 -1.20
N VAL A 182 -1.93 7.57 -0.47
CA VAL A 182 -0.89 6.54 -0.41
C VAL A 182 -1.48 5.17 -0.72
N VAL A 183 -0.82 4.45 -1.62
CA VAL A 183 -1.01 3.01 -1.81
C VAL A 183 0.33 2.33 -1.59
N THR A 184 0.43 1.48 -0.59
CA THR A 184 1.59 0.62 -0.36
C THR A 184 1.24 -0.79 -0.74
N GLY A 185 2.13 -1.51 -1.38
CA GLY A 185 1.86 -2.91 -1.71
C GLY A 185 3.08 -3.80 -1.73
N ALA A 186 2.78 -5.10 -1.81
CA ALA A 186 3.75 -6.18 -1.81
C ALA A 186 3.48 -7.07 -3.03
N VAL A 187 4.51 -7.35 -3.80
CA VAL A 187 4.40 -8.11 -5.04
C VAL A 187 5.13 -9.45 -4.88
N PRO A 188 4.43 -10.58 -5.07
CA PRO A 188 5.06 -11.90 -5.00
C PRO A 188 5.95 -12.13 -6.23
N PRO A 189 6.95 -13.02 -6.17
CA PRO A 189 7.65 -13.48 -7.36
C PRO A 189 6.69 -14.25 -8.29
N LYS A 190 6.97 -14.22 -9.59
CA LYS A 190 6.15 -14.92 -10.61
C LYS A 190 6.17 -16.44 -10.48
N SER A 191 7.26 -16.97 -9.96
CA SER A 191 7.47 -18.42 -9.76
C SER A 191 8.34 -18.64 -8.52
N ASN A 192 8.41 -19.88 -8.04
CA ASN A 192 9.26 -20.28 -6.91
C ASN A 192 8.99 -19.44 -5.63
N ILE A 193 7.71 -19.19 -5.32
CA ILE A 193 7.30 -18.43 -4.14
C ILE A 193 7.82 -19.12 -2.89
N GLN A 194 8.62 -18.40 -2.11
CA GLN A 194 9.08 -18.85 -0.81
C GLN A 194 8.12 -18.35 0.28
N TYR A 195 8.12 -19.03 1.42
CA TYR A 195 7.20 -18.75 2.52
C TYR A 195 7.93 -18.63 3.85
N LYS A 196 7.47 -17.69 4.70
CA LYS A 196 7.82 -17.61 6.12
C LYS A 196 6.56 -17.76 6.96
N LYS A 197 6.56 -18.73 7.89
CA LYS A 197 5.38 -19.06 8.71
C LYS A 197 4.09 -19.28 7.89
N GLY A 198 4.22 -19.70 6.63
CA GLY A 198 3.08 -19.90 5.72
C GLY A 198 2.59 -18.63 4.99
N MET A 199 3.20 -17.47 5.18
CA MET A 199 2.99 -16.26 4.40
C MET A 199 4.03 -16.19 3.27
N ALA A 200 3.59 -15.89 2.05
CA ALA A 200 4.49 -15.74 0.91
C ALA A 200 5.46 -14.57 1.15
N ILE A 201 6.72 -14.73 0.71
CA ILE A 201 7.73 -13.68 0.77
C ILE A 201 7.59 -12.82 -0.49
N PRO A 202 7.30 -11.50 -0.36
CA PRO A 202 7.27 -10.61 -1.51
C PRO A 202 8.64 -10.49 -2.18
N GLN A 203 8.65 -10.35 -3.49
CA GLN A 203 9.86 -10.05 -4.26
C GLN A 203 10.27 -8.60 -4.08
N TYR A 204 9.30 -7.68 -4.15
CA TYR A 204 9.52 -6.25 -3.94
C TYR A 204 8.31 -5.58 -3.31
N TYR A 205 8.52 -4.39 -2.79
CA TYR A 205 7.49 -3.51 -2.27
C TYR A 205 7.36 -2.28 -3.15
N PHE A 206 6.16 -1.71 -3.17
CA PHE A 206 5.93 -0.43 -3.83
C PHE A 206 5.20 0.56 -2.93
N LYS A 207 5.38 1.85 -3.23
CA LYS A 207 4.48 2.93 -2.81
C LYS A 207 4.08 3.73 -4.03
N ALA A 208 2.77 3.95 -4.22
CA ALA A 208 2.24 4.92 -5.16
C ALA A 208 1.66 6.09 -4.37
N LEU A 209 2.03 7.30 -4.74
CA LEU A 209 1.67 8.52 -4.04
C LEU A 209 1.03 9.52 -5.00
N ALA A 210 -0.01 10.20 -4.53
CA ALA A 210 -0.58 11.35 -5.22
C ALA A 210 -0.84 12.48 -4.22
N ARG A 211 -0.49 13.71 -4.58
CA ARG A 211 -0.76 14.91 -3.80
C ARG A 211 -1.13 16.09 -4.68
N ARG A 212 -1.80 17.07 -4.09
CA ARG A 212 -2.18 18.28 -4.79
C ARG A 212 -1.29 19.44 -4.37
N ILE A 213 -0.63 20.08 -5.33
CA ILE A 213 0.20 21.28 -5.10
C ILE A 213 -0.35 22.39 -5.99
N SER A 214 -0.71 23.53 -5.40
CA SER A 214 -1.25 24.70 -6.13
C SER A 214 -2.39 24.32 -7.10
N GLY A 215 -3.28 23.42 -6.67
CA GLY A 215 -4.43 23.00 -7.44
C GLY A 215 -4.21 21.86 -8.43
N THR A 216 -2.95 21.46 -8.69
CA THR A 216 -2.59 20.40 -9.65
C THR A 216 -2.15 19.13 -8.92
N TYR A 217 -2.59 17.95 -9.41
CA TYR A 217 -2.11 16.67 -8.91
C TYR A 217 -0.73 16.33 -9.46
N HIS A 218 0.12 15.83 -8.58
CA HIS A 218 1.43 15.24 -8.89
C HIS A 218 1.50 13.85 -8.32
N THR A 219 2.07 12.92 -9.08
CA THR A 219 2.20 11.52 -8.70
C THR A 219 3.66 11.07 -8.72
N ILE A 220 3.99 10.10 -7.90
CA ILE A 220 5.26 9.39 -7.90
C ILE A 220 5.01 7.96 -7.40
N ALA A 221 5.82 7.03 -7.87
CA ALA A 221 5.83 5.68 -7.33
C ALA A 221 7.27 5.24 -7.03
N PHE A 222 7.40 4.27 -6.14
CA PHE A 222 8.66 3.64 -5.78
C PHE A 222 8.47 2.13 -5.84
N ALA A 223 9.44 1.42 -6.41
CA ALA A 223 9.48 -0.04 -6.42
C ALA A 223 10.84 -0.51 -5.92
N ILE A 224 10.90 -1.10 -4.73
CA ILE A 224 12.14 -1.45 -4.02
C ILE A 224 12.14 -2.93 -3.70
N ASP A 225 13.21 -3.62 -4.08
CA ASP A 225 13.36 -5.05 -3.84
C ASP A 225 13.35 -5.39 -2.35
N ASN A 226 12.75 -6.52 -2.02
CA ASN A 226 12.85 -7.12 -0.70
C ASN A 226 14.21 -7.80 -0.52
N SER A 227 15.27 -7.02 -0.46
CA SER A 227 16.67 -7.49 -0.42
C SER A 227 17.54 -6.66 0.51
N ALA A 228 18.52 -7.30 1.14
CA ALA A 228 19.51 -6.61 1.96
C ALA A 228 20.45 -5.71 1.12
N SER A 229 20.64 -6.00 -0.15
CA SER A 229 21.54 -5.23 -1.03
C SER A 229 21.09 -3.80 -1.28
N VAL A 230 19.78 -3.51 -1.17
CA VAL A 230 19.22 -2.18 -1.40
C VAL A 230 19.23 -1.28 -0.16
N ALA A 231 19.48 -1.85 1.03
CA ALA A 231 19.25 -1.18 2.32
C ALA A 231 19.91 0.21 2.41
N LYS A 232 21.17 0.32 2.01
CA LYS A 232 21.94 1.57 2.06
C LYS A 232 21.80 2.48 0.83
N GLY A 233 20.95 2.08 -0.14
CA GLY A 233 20.68 2.85 -1.35
C GLY A 233 19.94 4.16 -1.08
N ASN A 234 19.83 5.00 -2.09
CA ASN A 234 18.94 6.15 -2.06
C ASN A 234 17.57 5.73 -2.60
N TYR A 235 16.50 5.91 -1.82
CA TYR A 235 15.14 5.52 -2.27
C TYR A 235 14.70 6.29 -3.53
N MET A 236 15.23 7.50 -3.79
CA MET A 236 14.91 8.26 -5.00
C MET A 236 15.41 7.57 -6.28
N ASP A 237 16.42 6.72 -6.20
CA ASP A 237 16.92 5.95 -7.37
C ASP A 237 15.91 4.87 -7.81
N TYR A 238 14.93 4.56 -6.99
CA TYR A 238 13.83 3.62 -7.23
C TYR A 238 12.51 4.32 -7.59
N ALA A 239 12.56 5.64 -7.82
CA ALA A 239 11.38 6.40 -8.24
C ALA A 239 11.02 6.08 -9.69
N ILE A 240 9.74 5.84 -9.93
CA ILE A 240 9.16 5.56 -11.25
C ILE A 240 7.85 6.34 -11.40
N SER A 241 7.33 6.43 -12.62
CA SER A 241 5.99 6.96 -12.82
C SER A 241 4.92 5.98 -12.28
N VAL A 242 3.74 6.50 -11.92
CA VAL A 242 2.61 5.65 -11.53
C VAL A 242 2.21 4.74 -12.69
N SER A 243 2.20 5.25 -13.93
CA SER A 243 1.92 4.43 -15.13
C SER A 243 2.90 3.26 -15.31
N ASP A 244 4.18 3.43 -14.99
CA ASP A 244 5.13 2.33 -15.04
C ASP A 244 4.90 1.32 -13.90
N LEU A 245 4.50 1.79 -12.72
CA LEU A 245 4.08 0.89 -11.65
C LEU A 245 2.84 0.09 -12.04
N GLU A 246 1.85 0.71 -12.70
CA GLU A 246 0.66 0.03 -13.23
C GLU A 246 1.03 -1.10 -14.19
N LYS A 247 1.94 -0.84 -15.15
CA LYS A 247 2.47 -1.87 -16.07
C LYS A 247 3.18 -3.02 -15.34
N ASN A 248 3.88 -2.69 -14.25
CA ASN A 248 4.63 -3.68 -13.47
C ASN A 248 3.73 -4.55 -12.59
N THR A 249 2.66 -3.98 -12.03
CA THR A 249 1.79 -4.64 -11.05
C THR A 249 0.48 -5.17 -11.64
N GLY A 250 0.01 -4.58 -12.74
CA GLY A 250 -1.30 -4.85 -13.32
C GLY A 250 -2.46 -4.20 -12.57
N PHE A 251 -2.19 -3.42 -11.51
CA PHE A 251 -3.22 -2.62 -10.83
C PHE A 251 -3.33 -1.25 -11.48
N GLU A 252 -4.52 -0.69 -11.53
CA GLU A 252 -4.76 0.70 -11.90
C GLU A 252 -4.86 1.54 -10.63
N PHE A 253 -3.95 2.53 -10.48
CA PHE A 253 -3.88 3.42 -9.34
C PHE A 253 -4.52 4.77 -9.67
N PHE A 254 -5.09 5.43 -8.66
CA PHE A 254 -5.67 6.78 -8.78
C PHE A 254 -6.57 6.93 -10.02
N PRO A 255 -7.65 6.12 -10.15
CA PRO A 255 -8.46 6.05 -11.37
C PRO A 255 -9.14 7.39 -11.75
N GLY A 256 -9.18 8.35 -10.83
CA GLY A 256 -9.65 9.72 -11.08
C GLY A 256 -8.62 10.64 -11.75
N LEU A 257 -7.37 10.19 -11.98
CA LEU A 257 -6.33 10.94 -12.68
C LEU A 257 -6.16 10.44 -14.12
N ASP A 258 -5.89 11.39 -15.02
CA ASP A 258 -5.56 11.07 -16.40
C ASP A 258 -4.17 10.42 -16.54
N GLU A 259 -3.96 9.75 -17.67
CA GLU A 259 -2.71 9.06 -17.98
C GLU A 259 -1.53 10.04 -18.08
N SER A 260 -1.76 11.27 -18.52
CA SER A 260 -0.71 12.29 -18.62
C SER A 260 -0.14 12.67 -17.25
N THR A 261 -1.01 12.75 -16.23
CA THR A 261 -0.61 12.97 -14.84
C THR A 261 0.13 11.77 -14.26
N LYS A 262 -0.36 10.55 -14.52
CA LYS A 262 0.23 9.32 -13.97
C LYS A 262 1.55 8.94 -14.62
N SER A 263 1.76 9.27 -15.89
CA SER A 263 3.01 8.99 -16.63
C SER A 263 4.12 10.00 -16.35
N GLN A 264 3.78 11.17 -15.81
CA GLN A 264 4.76 12.19 -15.49
C GLN A 264 5.54 11.85 -14.21
N LEU A 265 6.88 11.89 -14.29
CA LEU A 265 7.78 11.77 -13.15
C LEU A 265 8.55 13.09 -12.96
N ASP A 266 7.99 14.01 -12.21
CA ASP A 266 8.63 15.29 -11.87
C ASP A 266 9.20 15.25 -10.45
N LEU A 267 10.46 14.86 -10.31
CA LEU A 267 11.14 14.74 -9.02
C LEU A 267 11.25 16.08 -8.28
N SER A 268 11.18 17.25 -8.98
CA SER A 268 11.22 18.56 -8.33
C SER A 268 10.01 18.79 -7.41
N LYS A 269 8.92 18.10 -7.65
CA LYS A 269 7.72 18.15 -6.82
C LYS A 269 7.80 17.26 -5.57
N TRP A 270 8.88 16.48 -5.42
CA TRP A 270 9.05 15.48 -4.36
C TRP A 270 10.39 15.63 -3.61
N GLN A 271 10.97 16.83 -3.65
CA GLN A 271 12.17 17.22 -2.89
C GLN A 271 11.84 17.63 -1.45
#